data_3171d952eec9a213e386623fe993a009
#
_entry.id   3171d952eec9a213e386623fe993a009
#
_cell.length_a   1.000
_cell.length_b   1.000
_cell.length_c   1.000
_cell.angle_alpha   90.00
_cell.angle_beta   90.00
_cell.angle_gamma   90.00
#
_symmetry.space_group_name_H-M   'P 1'
#
loop_
_entity.id
_entity.type
_entity.pdbx_description
1 polymer ?
#
loop_
_entity_poly.entity_id
_entity_poly.type
_entity_poly.pdbx_seq_one_letter_code
_entity_poly.pdbx_strand_id
1 'polypeptide(L)'
;MKKKKEATPTTKPVQNSFEVISENRKAHYDYFIHDRCEAGVSLMGHEVKSIRERRVNLKDSYVRIMREEAFLLNCHISPYSKIQGHQELDPIRTRKLLLKRSEINRLMGQVGRKGIAIVPLRMYFKKGFVKVEIALGEGKKQYDKRATIKQRIHTRETQSAIKRATRT
;
A
#
# COMPACT_ATOMS: atom_id res chain seq x y z
N MET A 1 47.64 13.26 35.82
CA MET A 1 46.33 12.58 35.77
C MET A 1 45.58 13.03 34.51
N LYS A 2 45.51 12.20 33.46
CA LYS A 2 44.80 12.51 32.20
C LYS A 2 43.41 11.94 32.27
N LYS A 3 42.34 12.78 32.26
CA LYS A 3 40.94 12.36 32.20
C LYS A 3 40.62 11.84 30.80
N LYS A 4 40.26 10.57 30.74
CA LYS A 4 39.75 9.89 29.56
C LYS A 4 38.29 10.40 29.32
N LYS A 5 38.04 11.04 28.15
CA LYS A 5 36.70 11.37 27.69
C LYS A 5 36.02 10.10 27.17
N GLU A 6 35.01 9.64 27.83
CA GLU A 6 34.13 8.57 27.33
C GLU A 6 33.29 9.13 26.19
N ALA A 7 33.44 8.50 25.02
CA ALA A 7 32.63 8.77 23.86
C ALA A 7 31.29 7.99 24.00
N THR A 8 30.19 8.69 24.20
CA THR A 8 28.83 8.14 24.12
C THR A 8 28.55 7.68 22.70
N PRO A 9 28.10 6.43 22.49
CA PRO A 9 27.71 5.98 21.17
C PRO A 9 26.38 6.65 20.78
N THR A 10 26.45 7.55 19.80
CA THR A 10 25.29 8.16 19.17
C THR A 10 24.56 7.09 18.36
N THR A 11 23.60 6.41 18.96
CA THR A 11 22.72 5.48 18.29
C THR A 11 21.80 6.29 17.36
N LYS A 12 22.18 6.37 16.06
CA LYS A 12 21.27 6.90 15.04
C LYS A 12 20.01 6.05 15.06
N PRO A 13 18.79 6.65 15.11
CA PRO A 13 17.57 5.88 14.99
C PRO A 13 17.58 5.16 13.66
N VAL A 14 17.43 3.84 13.67
CA VAL A 14 17.23 3.03 12.48
C VAL A 14 15.86 3.46 11.91
N GLN A 15 15.87 4.47 11.07
CA GLN A 15 14.71 4.81 10.26
C GLN A 15 14.46 3.60 9.37
N ASN A 16 13.38 2.87 9.64
CA ASN A 16 12.81 1.90 8.72
C ASN A 16 12.35 2.67 7.46
N SER A 17 13.31 3.10 6.67
CA SER A 17 13.06 3.84 5.43
C SER A 17 12.47 2.88 4.41
N PHE A 18 11.15 2.87 4.30
CA PHE A 18 10.46 2.27 3.17
C PHE A 18 10.11 3.38 2.18
N GLU A 19 10.41 3.16 0.92
CA GLU A 19 10.09 4.08 -0.16
C GLU A 19 8.71 3.74 -0.70
N VAL A 20 7.71 4.61 -0.46
CA VAL A 20 6.36 4.44 -1.01
C VAL A 20 6.38 4.72 -2.52
N ILE A 21 5.90 3.75 -3.29
CA ILE A 21 5.85 3.81 -4.76
C ILE A 21 4.47 4.26 -5.22
N SER A 22 3.43 3.63 -4.69
CA SER A 22 2.04 3.90 -5.06
C SER A 22 1.13 3.76 -3.85
N GLU A 23 0.11 4.63 -3.77
CA GLU A 23 -0.89 4.66 -2.72
C GLU A 23 -2.30 4.58 -3.30
N ASN A 24 -3.14 3.73 -2.74
CA ASN A 24 -4.55 3.61 -3.10
C ASN A 24 -5.42 4.55 -2.27
N ARG A 25 -5.45 5.82 -2.67
CA ARG A 25 -6.28 6.84 -1.98
C ARG A 25 -7.78 6.53 -2.07
N LYS A 26 -8.21 5.80 -3.11
CA LYS A 26 -9.61 5.40 -3.30
C LYS A 26 -10.04 4.39 -2.24
N ALA A 27 -9.16 3.49 -1.81
CA ALA A 27 -9.48 2.53 -0.75
C ALA A 27 -9.92 3.22 0.55
N HIS A 28 -9.24 4.29 0.96
CA HIS A 28 -9.64 5.07 2.14
C HIS A 28 -10.94 5.85 1.97
N TYR A 29 -11.33 6.14 0.73
CA TYR A 29 -12.61 6.78 0.44
C TYR A 29 -13.76 5.78 0.43
N ASP A 30 -13.57 4.60 -0.17
CA ASP A 30 -14.62 3.61 -0.39
C ASP A 30 -14.84 2.67 0.79
N TYR A 31 -13.82 2.48 1.65
CA TYR A 31 -13.83 1.51 2.73
C TYR A 31 -13.47 2.10 4.09
N PHE A 32 -14.09 1.58 5.14
CA PHE A 32 -13.55 1.67 6.50
C PHE A 32 -12.42 0.65 6.60
N ILE A 33 -11.22 1.13 6.91
CA ILE A 33 -10.02 0.30 6.96
C ILE A 33 -9.84 -0.25 8.36
N HIS A 34 -9.86 -1.56 8.45
CA HIS A 34 -9.61 -2.30 9.68
C HIS A 34 -8.18 -2.88 9.68
N ASP A 35 -8.04 -4.13 10.01
CA ASP A 35 -6.80 -4.86 10.20
C ASP A 35 -5.86 -4.77 8.97
N ARG A 36 -4.60 -4.39 9.23
CA ARG A 36 -3.58 -4.21 8.18
C ARG A 36 -2.55 -5.32 8.25
N CYS A 37 -2.03 -5.72 7.10
CA CYS A 37 -1.03 -6.76 6.96
C CYS A 37 -0.04 -6.41 5.85
N GLU A 38 1.25 -6.72 6.07
CA GLU A 38 2.30 -6.57 5.04
C GLU A 38 2.47 -7.87 4.27
N ALA A 39 2.32 -7.83 2.95
CA ALA A 39 2.54 -8.97 2.07
C ALA A 39 3.74 -8.74 1.15
N GLY A 40 4.50 -9.80 0.84
CA GLY A 40 5.40 -9.81 -0.30
C GLY A 40 4.59 -9.99 -1.59
N VAL A 41 5.18 -9.69 -2.75
CA VAL A 41 4.56 -9.88 -4.07
C VAL A 41 5.48 -10.67 -4.97
N SER A 42 4.93 -11.70 -5.62
CA SER A 42 5.63 -12.44 -6.67
C SER A 42 5.56 -11.66 -7.98
N LEU A 43 6.70 -11.14 -8.42
CA LEU A 43 6.84 -10.27 -9.58
C LEU A 43 7.80 -10.85 -10.61
N MET A 44 7.60 -10.51 -11.87
CA MET A 44 8.55 -10.76 -12.94
C MET A 44 9.60 -9.64 -12.97
N GLY A 45 10.79 -9.91 -13.53
CA GLY A 45 11.90 -8.95 -13.55
C GLY A 45 11.56 -7.61 -14.22
N HIS A 46 10.79 -7.62 -15.31
CA HIS A 46 10.33 -6.42 -15.98
C HIS A 46 9.33 -5.59 -15.14
N GLU A 47 8.48 -6.26 -14.34
CA GLU A 47 7.56 -5.57 -13.45
C GLU A 47 8.30 -4.85 -12.33
N VAL A 48 9.35 -5.46 -11.76
CA VAL A 48 10.20 -4.81 -10.76
C VAL A 48 10.85 -3.54 -11.33
N LYS A 49 11.30 -3.57 -12.60
CA LYS A 49 11.84 -2.40 -13.30
C LYS A 49 10.78 -1.29 -13.45
N SER A 50 9.56 -1.64 -13.87
CA SER A 50 8.44 -0.70 -13.98
C SER A 50 8.01 -0.10 -12.63
N ILE A 51 8.02 -0.91 -11.57
CA ILE A 51 7.72 -0.45 -10.21
C ILE A 51 8.79 0.56 -9.73
N ARG A 52 10.07 0.34 -10.03
CA ARG A 52 11.12 1.33 -9.75
C ARG A 52 10.90 2.66 -10.48
N GLU A 53 10.32 2.62 -11.67
CA GLU A 53 9.91 3.82 -12.42
C GLU A 53 8.56 4.40 -11.94
N ARG A 54 8.01 3.87 -10.82
CA ARG A 54 6.71 4.27 -10.26
C ARG A 54 5.52 4.08 -11.21
N ARG A 55 5.64 3.17 -12.17
CA ARG A 55 4.64 2.89 -13.20
C ARG A 55 3.65 1.80 -12.74
N VAL A 56 3.09 1.99 -11.55
CA VAL A 56 2.12 1.08 -10.92
C VAL A 56 0.91 1.84 -10.41
N ASN A 57 -0.28 1.28 -10.60
CA ASN A 57 -1.54 1.82 -10.12
C ASN A 57 -2.31 0.75 -9.34
N LEU A 58 -2.63 1.07 -8.09
CA LEU A 58 -3.40 0.22 -7.18
C LEU A 58 -4.91 0.53 -7.19
N LYS A 59 -5.34 1.52 -7.97
CA LYS A 59 -6.75 1.87 -8.06
C LYS A 59 -7.56 0.68 -8.60
N ASP A 60 -8.71 0.43 -7.97
CA ASP A 60 -9.62 -0.66 -8.32
C ASP A 60 -9.03 -2.08 -8.21
N SER A 61 -7.82 -2.21 -7.64
CA SER A 61 -7.23 -3.50 -7.30
C SER A 61 -7.78 -4.04 -5.98
N TYR A 62 -7.81 -5.35 -5.87
CA TYR A 62 -8.30 -6.07 -4.69
C TYR A 62 -7.51 -7.36 -4.48
N VAL A 63 -7.64 -7.94 -3.30
CA VAL A 63 -7.00 -9.21 -2.97
C VAL A 63 -8.07 -10.28 -2.80
N ARG A 64 -7.84 -11.43 -3.40
CA ARG A 64 -8.69 -12.61 -3.26
C ARG A 64 -7.88 -13.80 -2.75
N ILE A 65 -8.47 -14.56 -1.84
CA ILE A 65 -7.89 -15.81 -1.37
C ILE A 65 -8.53 -16.95 -2.15
N MET A 66 -7.71 -17.75 -2.82
CA MET A 66 -8.11 -18.91 -3.62
C MET A 66 -7.17 -20.07 -3.29
N ARG A 67 -7.72 -21.26 -2.99
CA ARG A 67 -6.91 -22.45 -2.66
C ARG A 67 -5.86 -22.19 -1.59
N GLU A 68 -6.28 -21.44 -0.55
CA GLU A 68 -5.41 -21.09 0.60
C GLU A 68 -4.18 -20.24 0.25
N GLU A 69 -4.22 -19.56 -0.88
CA GLU A 69 -3.22 -18.61 -1.33
C GLU A 69 -3.87 -17.24 -1.59
N ALA A 70 -3.15 -16.17 -1.33
CA ALA A 70 -3.62 -14.80 -1.57
C ALA A 70 -3.11 -14.29 -2.93
N PHE A 71 -3.99 -13.65 -3.68
CA PHE A 71 -3.69 -13.10 -5.00
C PHE A 71 -4.13 -11.64 -5.09
N LEU A 72 -3.26 -10.82 -5.68
CA LEU A 72 -3.55 -9.42 -6.04
C LEU A 72 -4.08 -9.40 -7.47
N LEU A 73 -5.30 -8.88 -7.63
CA LEU A 73 -6.03 -8.77 -8.90
C LEU A 73 -6.19 -7.30 -9.30
N ASN A 74 -6.30 -7.04 -10.59
CA ASN A 74 -6.52 -5.71 -11.18
C ASN A 74 -5.46 -4.66 -10.79
N CYS A 75 -4.29 -5.06 -10.32
CA CYS A 75 -3.19 -4.15 -10.10
C CYS A 75 -2.49 -3.87 -11.43
N HIS A 76 -2.61 -2.65 -11.94
CA HIS A 76 -2.00 -2.27 -13.21
C HIS A 76 -0.52 -1.92 -13.00
N ILE A 77 0.37 -2.67 -13.66
CA ILE A 77 1.80 -2.38 -13.76
C ILE A 77 2.11 -2.20 -15.23
N SER A 78 2.43 -0.98 -15.65
CA SER A 78 2.73 -0.69 -17.06
C SER A 78 3.95 -1.49 -17.52
N PRO A 79 3.97 -1.97 -18.77
CA PRO A 79 5.16 -2.62 -19.32
C PRO A 79 6.38 -1.73 -19.23
N TYR A 80 7.55 -2.33 -19.00
CA TYR A 80 8.81 -1.58 -18.94
C TYR A 80 9.18 -1.08 -20.32
N SER A 81 9.42 0.24 -20.46
CA SER A 81 9.57 0.93 -21.75
C SER A 81 10.76 0.47 -22.62
N LYS A 82 11.77 -0.16 -22.00
CA LYS A 82 12.99 -0.61 -22.68
C LYS A 82 13.01 -2.12 -22.98
N ILE A 83 11.86 -2.79 -22.96
CA ILE A 83 11.79 -4.19 -23.39
C ILE A 83 11.83 -4.22 -24.92
N GLN A 84 12.88 -4.81 -25.47
CA GLN A 84 12.98 -5.14 -26.89
C GLN A 84 12.27 -6.48 -27.12
N GLY A 85 11.29 -6.50 -28.02
CA GLY A 85 10.53 -7.69 -28.39
C GLY A 85 9.03 -7.57 -28.15
N HIS A 86 8.24 -8.17 -29.06
CA HIS A 86 6.77 -8.20 -28.97
C HIS A 86 6.27 -9.26 -27.98
N GLN A 87 6.70 -9.19 -26.70
CA GLN A 87 6.03 -9.97 -25.68
C GLN A 87 4.76 -9.23 -25.28
N GLU A 88 3.61 -9.82 -25.53
CA GLU A 88 2.34 -9.39 -24.96
C GLU A 88 2.40 -9.56 -23.43
N LEU A 89 2.79 -8.50 -22.75
CA LEU A 89 2.86 -8.46 -21.30
C LEU A 89 1.52 -7.95 -20.77
N ASP A 90 0.76 -8.83 -20.14
CA ASP A 90 -0.50 -8.43 -19.48
C ASP A 90 -0.20 -7.52 -18.28
N PRO A 91 -0.55 -6.20 -18.35
CA PRO A 91 -0.28 -5.26 -17.28
C PRO A 91 -1.13 -5.51 -16.02
N ILE A 92 -2.26 -6.22 -16.16
CA ILE A 92 -3.22 -6.48 -15.07
C ILE A 92 -3.23 -7.93 -14.61
N ARG A 93 -2.23 -8.73 -14.99
CA ARG A 93 -2.15 -10.13 -14.60
C ARG A 93 -2.33 -10.33 -13.09
N THR A 94 -2.84 -11.47 -12.71
CA THR A 94 -2.94 -11.89 -11.31
C THR A 94 -1.55 -12.16 -10.72
N ARG A 95 -1.28 -11.60 -9.53
CA ARG A 95 0.02 -11.74 -8.84
C ARG A 95 -0.17 -12.39 -7.49
N LYS A 96 0.63 -13.41 -7.20
CA LYS A 96 0.59 -14.10 -5.90
C LYS A 96 1.18 -13.19 -4.82
N LEU A 97 0.49 -13.11 -3.69
CA LEU A 97 0.98 -12.46 -2.48
C LEU A 97 1.62 -13.49 -1.55
N LEU A 98 2.75 -13.10 -0.97
CA LEU A 98 3.52 -13.93 -0.05
C LEU A 98 3.17 -13.52 1.38
N LEU A 99 2.34 -14.34 2.01
CA LEU A 99 1.84 -14.19 3.38
C LEU A 99 2.14 -15.46 4.17
N LYS A 100 2.22 -15.33 5.48
CA LYS A 100 2.29 -16.48 6.38
C LYS A 100 0.94 -17.21 6.43
N ARG A 101 0.96 -18.51 6.66
CA ARG A 101 -0.26 -19.32 6.74
C ARG A 101 -1.25 -18.79 7.80
N SER A 102 -0.75 -18.40 8.94
CA SER A 102 -1.56 -17.79 10.01
C SER A 102 -2.26 -16.51 9.58
N GLU A 103 -1.60 -15.67 8.75
CA GLU A 103 -2.17 -14.44 8.22
C GLU A 103 -3.28 -14.75 7.20
N ILE A 104 -3.06 -15.72 6.32
CA ILE A 104 -4.06 -16.17 5.35
C ILE A 104 -5.31 -16.70 6.08
N ASN A 105 -5.14 -17.56 7.07
CA ASN A 105 -6.25 -18.14 7.85
C ASN A 105 -7.03 -17.05 8.58
N ARG A 106 -6.34 -16.05 9.16
CA ARG A 106 -6.97 -14.90 9.81
C ARG A 106 -7.80 -14.07 8.81
N LEU A 107 -7.25 -13.78 7.64
CA LEU A 107 -7.96 -13.04 6.58
C LEU A 107 -9.16 -13.82 6.06
N MET A 108 -9.04 -15.14 5.84
CA MET A 108 -10.13 -16.00 5.40
C MET A 108 -11.31 -15.99 6.38
N GLY A 109 -11.05 -16.08 7.68
CA GLY A 109 -12.08 -16.05 8.71
C GLY A 109 -12.88 -14.75 8.77
N GLN A 110 -12.32 -13.66 8.24
CA GLN A 110 -12.97 -12.34 8.26
C GLN A 110 -13.65 -11.99 6.92
N VAL A 111 -13.09 -12.40 5.79
CA VAL A 111 -13.67 -12.15 4.44
C VAL A 111 -15.00 -12.87 4.23
N GLY A 112 -15.28 -13.96 4.96
CA GLY A 112 -16.58 -14.65 4.92
C GLY A 112 -17.75 -13.79 5.40
N ARG A 113 -17.51 -12.67 6.07
CA ARG A 113 -18.56 -11.74 6.52
C ARG A 113 -18.99 -10.82 5.38
N LYS A 114 -20.31 -10.61 5.28
CA LYS A 114 -20.92 -9.78 4.23
C LYS A 114 -20.38 -8.34 4.27
N GLY A 115 -19.88 -7.85 3.14
CA GLY A 115 -19.42 -6.46 2.98
C GLY A 115 -17.94 -6.23 3.28
N ILE A 116 -17.17 -7.27 3.65
CA ILE A 116 -15.73 -7.17 3.88
C ILE A 116 -14.95 -7.62 2.64
N ALA A 117 -14.01 -6.79 2.21
CA ALA A 117 -13.08 -7.07 1.13
C ALA A 117 -11.64 -6.88 1.62
N ILE A 118 -10.68 -7.55 0.97
CA ILE A 118 -9.25 -7.27 1.20
C ILE A 118 -8.79 -6.31 0.11
N VAL A 119 -8.32 -5.14 0.50
CA VAL A 119 -7.90 -4.08 -0.42
C VAL A 119 -6.43 -3.72 -0.21
N PRO A 120 -5.65 -3.51 -1.28
CA PRO A 120 -4.29 -2.98 -1.14
C PRO A 120 -4.37 -1.48 -0.85
N LEU A 121 -3.55 -1.02 0.12
CA LEU A 121 -3.46 0.38 0.53
C LEU A 121 -2.28 1.09 -0.11
N ARG A 122 -1.11 0.47 -0.08
CA ARG A 122 0.12 1.05 -0.64
C ARG A 122 1.11 -0.04 -1.04
N MET A 123 1.93 0.30 -2.02
CA MET A 123 3.07 -0.51 -2.46
C MET A 123 4.37 0.27 -2.19
N TYR A 124 5.40 -0.40 -1.71
CA TYR A 124 6.65 0.23 -1.32
C TYR A 124 7.84 -0.72 -1.40
N PHE A 125 9.04 -0.16 -1.48
CA PHE A 125 10.27 -0.91 -1.28
C PHE A 125 10.64 -0.95 0.20
N LYS A 126 11.01 -2.13 0.68
CA LYS A 126 11.53 -2.36 2.02
C LYS A 126 12.69 -3.36 1.95
N LYS A 127 13.89 -2.93 2.32
CA LYS A 127 15.12 -3.75 2.23
C LYS A 127 15.31 -4.38 0.84
N GLY A 128 15.07 -3.61 -0.22
CA GLY A 128 15.22 -4.07 -1.62
C GLY A 128 14.09 -4.92 -2.18
N PHE A 129 13.10 -5.33 -1.37
CA PHE A 129 11.94 -6.11 -1.80
C PHE A 129 10.70 -5.24 -1.97
N VAL A 130 9.89 -5.57 -2.97
CA VAL A 130 8.56 -4.96 -3.14
C VAL A 130 7.61 -5.57 -2.12
N LYS A 131 6.95 -4.71 -1.35
CA LYS A 131 5.93 -5.05 -0.37
C LYS A 131 4.64 -4.33 -0.69
N VAL A 132 3.53 -4.96 -0.35
CA VAL A 132 2.19 -4.38 -0.42
C VAL A 132 1.56 -4.43 0.96
N GLU A 133 1.12 -3.28 1.46
CA GLU A 133 0.25 -3.23 2.63
C GLU A 133 -1.18 -3.48 2.17
N ILE A 134 -1.78 -4.52 2.67
CA ILE A 134 -3.17 -4.89 2.45
C ILE A 134 -3.98 -4.69 3.73
N ALA A 135 -5.27 -4.47 3.60
CA ALA A 135 -6.15 -4.33 4.75
C ALA A 135 -7.53 -4.92 4.50
N LEU A 136 -8.22 -5.26 5.57
CA LEU A 136 -9.63 -5.54 5.54
C LEU A 136 -10.39 -4.22 5.44
N GLY A 137 -11.22 -4.11 4.43
CA GLY A 137 -12.06 -2.96 4.16
C GLY A 137 -13.53 -3.31 4.24
N GLU A 138 -14.27 -2.62 5.08
CA GLU A 138 -15.74 -2.65 5.09
C GLU A 138 -16.27 -1.55 4.19
N GLY A 139 -17.12 -1.91 3.21
CA GLY A 139 -17.64 -0.95 2.23
C GLY A 139 -18.46 0.15 2.87
N LYS A 140 -18.10 1.41 2.65
CA LYS A 140 -18.83 2.59 3.10
C LYS A 140 -20.13 2.77 2.33
N LYS A 141 -21.23 3.06 3.03
CA LYS A 141 -22.48 3.48 2.41
C LYS A 141 -22.34 4.89 1.81
N GLN A 142 -23.27 5.27 0.93
CA GLN A 142 -23.27 6.61 0.29
C GLN A 142 -23.25 7.75 1.30
N TYR A 143 -23.95 7.59 2.41
CA TYR A 143 -23.99 8.56 3.50
C TYR A 143 -22.60 8.78 4.11
N ASP A 144 -21.88 7.71 4.42
CA ASP A 144 -20.53 7.75 5.02
C ASP A 144 -19.51 8.42 4.08
N LYS A 145 -19.64 8.18 2.76
CA LYS A 145 -18.82 8.81 1.73
C LYS A 145 -19.00 10.34 1.71
N ARG A 146 -20.26 10.80 1.82
CA ARG A 146 -20.57 12.25 1.89
C ARG A 146 -19.96 12.89 3.15
N ALA A 147 -20.06 12.22 4.30
CA ALA A 147 -19.46 12.69 5.55
C ALA A 147 -17.92 12.78 5.42
N THR A 148 -17.28 11.79 4.81
CA THR A 148 -15.82 11.78 4.56
C THR A 148 -15.39 12.95 3.66
N ILE A 149 -16.17 13.31 2.63
CA ILE A 149 -15.90 14.47 1.76
C ILE A 149 -15.98 15.77 2.55
N LYS A 150 -17.05 15.98 3.32
CA LYS A 150 -17.23 17.19 4.13
C LYS A 150 -16.07 17.38 5.10
N GLN A 151 -15.66 16.33 5.79
CA GLN A 151 -14.54 16.37 6.72
C GLN A 151 -13.21 16.73 6.03
N ARG A 152 -12.94 16.18 4.82
CA ARG A 152 -11.73 16.53 4.05
C ARG A 152 -11.72 17.99 3.61
N ILE A 153 -12.85 18.52 3.17
CA ILE A 153 -12.99 19.93 2.79
C ILE A 153 -12.70 20.81 4.01
N HIS A 154 -13.35 20.55 5.14
CA HIS A 154 -13.15 21.29 6.38
C HIS A 154 -11.67 21.26 6.85
N THR A 155 -11.04 20.09 6.86
CA THR A 155 -9.62 19.95 7.23
C THR A 155 -8.72 20.76 6.29
N ARG A 156 -8.99 20.75 4.97
CA ARG A 156 -8.21 21.52 3.99
C ARG A 156 -8.37 23.02 4.20
N GLU A 157 -9.58 23.51 4.45
CA GLU A 157 -9.87 24.91 4.74
C GLU A 157 -9.16 25.37 6.01
N THR A 158 -9.25 24.60 7.08
CA THR A 158 -8.57 24.88 8.35
C THR A 158 -7.06 24.95 8.16
N GLN A 159 -6.45 23.97 7.46
CA GLN A 159 -5.01 23.98 7.18
C GLN A 159 -4.59 25.17 6.31
N SER A 160 -5.40 25.58 5.34
CA SER A 160 -5.11 26.74 4.50
C SER A 160 -5.22 28.04 5.29
N ALA A 161 -6.18 28.15 6.21
CA ALA A 161 -6.33 29.30 7.11
C ALA A 161 -5.12 29.42 8.05
N ILE A 162 -4.69 28.32 8.67
CA ILE A 162 -3.50 28.30 9.53
C ILE A 162 -2.25 28.75 8.74
N LYS A 163 -2.04 28.20 7.52
CA LYS A 163 -0.90 28.58 6.69
C LYS A 163 -0.91 30.08 6.29
N ARG A 164 -2.08 30.67 6.11
CA ARG A 164 -2.20 32.14 5.85
C ARG A 164 -1.83 32.94 7.08
N ALA A 165 -2.35 32.54 8.26
CA ALA A 165 -2.07 33.23 9.52
C ALA A 165 -0.59 33.14 9.95
N THR A 166 0.14 32.07 9.57
CA THR A 166 1.56 31.90 9.91
C THR A 166 2.51 32.62 8.92
N ARG A 167 1.99 33.16 7.82
CA ARG A 167 2.78 33.89 6.81
C ARG A 167 2.76 35.41 6.97
N THR A 168 1.96 35.90 7.89
CA THR A 168 1.90 37.31 8.30
C THR A 168 2.75 37.52 9.53
#